data_24a2d2159c44b13fd914b1490fce3c47
#
_entry.id   24a2d2159c44b13fd914b1490fce3c47
#
_cell.length_a   1.000
_cell.length_b   1.000
_cell.length_c   1.000
_cell.angle_alpha   90.00
_cell.angle_beta   90.00
_cell.angle_gamma   90.00
#
_symmetry.space_group_name_H-M   'P 1'
#
loop_
_entity.id
_entity.type
_entity.pdbx_description
1 polymer ?
#
loop_
_entity_poly.entity_id
_entity_poly.type
_entity_poly.pdbx_seq_one_letter_code
_entity_poly.pdbx_strand_id
1 'polypeptide(L)'
;VLTFAPFFPEYHPYVDLTGAVLKVVPADTKSFQINFEAFEEMLGPRVAAVLVNTPNNPSGAVYSAETLTKLAQVLTRKAEQYGHDIFLISDEPYREIVFDGKQQPYVSKFYANTISCYSFSKALSLPGERIGYLAVNPACPYAAEIVNMCGQISRGIGHNCPTSLMQLAVSKVLDLTSDFSVYEKNRNLLYECLTDCGFEVVKPEGTFYIFPKAPEADAAAFCQKALQYDLVLVPADSFGCPGYFRMASCIDTE
;
A
#
# COMPACT_ATOMS: atom_id res chain seq x y z
N VAL A 1 12.24 -1.71 -10.83
CA VAL A 1 10.90 -1.72 -10.23
C VAL A 1 10.38 -0.30 -10.15
N LEU A 2 9.09 -0.08 -10.43
CA LEU A 2 8.41 1.20 -10.19
C LEU A 2 7.44 1.06 -9.02
N THR A 3 7.28 2.13 -8.24
CA THR A 3 6.19 2.32 -7.27
C THR A 3 5.67 3.75 -7.36
N PHE A 4 4.55 4.04 -6.70
CA PHE A 4 3.86 5.33 -6.76
C PHE A 4 3.96 6.04 -5.42
N ALA A 5 4.40 7.31 -5.44
CA ALA A 5 4.34 8.12 -4.23
C ALA A 5 2.88 8.50 -3.90
N PRO A 6 2.52 8.60 -2.61
CA PRO A 6 3.32 8.17 -1.47
C PRO A 6 3.34 6.65 -1.33
N PHE A 7 4.44 6.09 -0.85
CA PHE A 7 4.68 4.64 -0.77
C PHE A 7 5.25 4.23 0.60
N PHE A 8 5.17 2.94 0.91
CA PHE A 8 5.75 2.40 2.14
C PHE A 8 7.29 2.35 2.04
N PRO A 9 8.05 3.03 2.92
CA PRO A 9 9.50 3.21 2.76
C PRO A 9 10.31 1.91 2.69
N GLU A 10 9.82 0.83 3.31
CA GLU A 10 10.50 -0.48 3.29
C GLU A 10 10.59 -1.12 1.90
N TYR A 11 9.88 -0.58 0.90
CA TYR A 11 10.05 -1.08 -0.47
C TYR A 11 11.45 -0.81 -1.01
N HIS A 12 12.16 0.22 -0.53
CA HIS A 12 13.56 0.47 -0.88
C HIS A 12 14.46 -0.72 -0.49
N PRO A 13 14.59 -1.08 0.80
CA PRO A 13 15.44 -2.21 1.17
C PRO A 13 14.99 -3.53 0.55
N TYR A 14 13.68 -3.76 0.34
CA TYR A 14 13.21 -5.00 -0.28
C TYR A 14 13.65 -5.12 -1.74
N VAL A 15 13.62 -4.03 -2.50
CA VAL A 15 14.05 -4.02 -3.90
C VAL A 15 15.58 -4.01 -4.01
N ASP A 16 16.25 -3.19 -3.20
CA ASP A 16 17.71 -3.03 -3.24
C ASP A 16 18.44 -4.34 -2.92
N LEU A 17 17.92 -5.14 -1.98
CA LEU A 17 18.47 -6.46 -1.64
C LEU A 17 18.46 -7.45 -2.81
N THR A 18 17.63 -7.24 -3.83
CA THR A 18 17.60 -8.06 -5.05
C THR A 18 18.60 -7.61 -6.11
N GLY A 19 19.32 -6.51 -5.87
CA GLY A 19 20.16 -5.85 -6.88
C GLY A 19 19.39 -5.03 -7.92
N ALA A 20 18.06 -4.93 -7.78
CA ALA A 20 17.24 -4.09 -8.62
C ALA A 20 17.20 -2.64 -8.09
N VAL A 21 16.70 -1.72 -8.90
CA VAL A 21 16.53 -0.30 -8.54
C VAL A 21 15.06 0.01 -8.39
N LEU A 22 14.66 0.56 -7.26
CA LEU A 22 13.33 1.15 -7.07
C LEU A 22 13.32 2.57 -7.61
N LYS A 23 12.36 2.89 -8.50
CA LYS A 23 12.07 4.25 -8.94
C LYS A 23 10.65 4.61 -8.54
N VAL A 24 10.48 5.83 -8.11
CA VAL A 24 9.21 6.34 -7.56
C VAL A 24 8.56 7.28 -8.56
N VAL A 25 7.34 6.95 -8.97
CA VAL A 25 6.49 7.82 -9.78
C VAL A 25 5.93 8.93 -8.89
N PRO A 26 6.03 10.21 -9.29
CA PRO A 26 5.50 11.32 -8.50
C PRO A 26 4.01 11.19 -8.19
N ALA A 27 3.61 11.64 -7.00
CA ALA A 27 2.22 11.57 -6.55
C ALA A 27 1.27 12.46 -7.38
N ASP A 28 0.05 11.98 -7.59
CA ASP A 28 -1.09 12.87 -7.80
C ASP A 28 -1.61 13.31 -6.42
N THR A 29 -1.23 14.50 -5.99
CA THR A 29 -1.57 15.02 -4.65
C THR A 29 -3.03 15.46 -4.50
N LYS A 30 -3.83 15.42 -5.57
CA LYS A 30 -5.25 15.77 -5.52
C LYS A 30 -6.13 14.62 -5.08
N SER A 31 -5.73 13.40 -5.44
CA SER A 31 -6.54 12.20 -5.18
C SER A 31 -5.74 11.03 -4.62
N PHE A 32 -4.42 11.07 -4.70
CA PHE A 32 -3.51 9.95 -4.45
C PHE A 32 -3.84 8.69 -5.25
N GLN A 33 -4.56 8.85 -6.37
CA GLN A 33 -4.63 7.84 -7.42
C GLN A 33 -3.33 7.86 -8.23
N ILE A 34 -3.18 6.96 -9.19
CA ILE A 34 -1.98 6.87 -10.02
C ILE A 34 -1.84 8.12 -10.92
N ASN A 35 -0.70 8.78 -10.85
CA ASN A 35 -0.28 9.80 -11.82
C ASN A 35 0.15 9.10 -13.12
N PHE A 36 -0.79 8.87 -14.01
CA PHE A 36 -0.56 8.10 -15.24
C PHE A 36 0.37 8.81 -16.24
N GLU A 37 0.41 10.13 -16.26
CA GLU A 37 1.32 10.87 -17.14
C GLU A 37 2.77 10.57 -16.77
N ALA A 38 3.14 10.80 -15.51
CA ALA A 38 4.48 10.50 -15.02
C ALA A 38 4.79 9.00 -15.05
N PHE A 39 3.79 8.15 -14.80
CA PHE A 39 3.97 6.69 -14.86
C PHE A 39 4.35 6.22 -16.26
N GLU A 40 3.61 6.63 -17.29
CA GLU A 40 3.89 6.22 -18.67
C GLU A 40 5.24 6.72 -19.18
N GLU A 41 5.67 7.92 -18.73
CA GLU A 41 6.99 8.47 -19.03
C GLU A 41 8.12 7.64 -18.38
N MET A 42 7.92 7.21 -17.13
CA MET A 42 8.91 6.46 -16.38
C MET A 42 8.95 4.96 -16.70
N LEU A 43 7.88 4.42 -17.31
CA LEU A 43 7.74 2.99 -17.64
C LEU A 43 8.55 2.65 -18.89
N GLY A 44 9.85 2.47 -18.71
CA GLY A 44 10.80 2.14 -19.79
C GLY A 44 11.07 0.64 -19.92
N PRO A 45 11.82 0.23 -20.97
CA PRO A 45 12.03 -1.18 -21.34
C PRO A 45 12.84 -2.01 -20.34
N ARG A 46 13.38 -1.41 -19.30
CA ARG A 46 14.07 -2.13 -18.21
C ARG A 46 13.21 -2.35 -16.97
N VAL A 47 11.94 -1.96 -17.02
CA VAL A 47 11.01 -2.14 -15.90
C VAL A 47 10.44 -3.56 -15.96
N ALA A 48 10.80 -4.40 -14.98
CA ALA A 48 10.32 -5.77 -14.86
C ALA A 48 9.10 -5.89 -13.94
N ALA A 49 8.91 -4.95 -13.02
CA ALA A 49 7.78 -5.00 -12.09
C ALA A 49 7.30 -3.59 -11.69
N VAL A 50 6.01 -3.51 -11.38
CA VAL A 50 5.35 -2.35 -10.78
C VAL A 50 4.75 -2.81 -9.45
N LEU A 51 4.96 -2.02 -8.38
CA LEU A 51 4.47 -2.30 -7.05
C LEU A 51 3.41 -1.28 -6.67
N VAL A 52 2.24 -1.76 -6.27
CA VAL A 52 1.12 -0.94 -5.80
C VAL A 52 0.76 -1.33 -4.37
N ASN A 53 0.27 -0.36 -3.60
CA ASN A 53 -0.29 -0.58 -2.27
C ASN A 53 -1.67 0.08 -2.22
N THR A 54 -2.70 -0.72 -2.09
CA THR A 54 -4.08 -0.24 -2.04
C THR A 54 -4.94 -1.17 -1.17
N PRO A 55 -5.64 -0.64 -0.16
CA PRO A 55 -5.62 0.73 0.36
C PRO A 55 -4.22 1.20 0.76
N ASN A 56 -3.89 2.46 0.47
CA ASN A 56 -2.52 2.95 0.49
C ASN A 56 -2.05 3.39 1.89
N ASN A 57 -0.88 2.95 2.29
CA ASN A 57 -0.10 3.54 3.37
C ASN A 57 0.95 4.48 2.74
N PRO A 58 0.89 5.81 2.96
CA PRO A 58 0.22 6.50 4.07
C PRO A 58 -1.08 7.24 3.73
N SER A 59 -1.48 7.35 2.46
CA SER A 59 -2.53 8.30 2.04
C SER A 59 -3.96 7.87 2.38
N GLY A 60 -4.19 6.58 2.62
CA GLY A 60 -5.54 6.04 2.79
C GLY A 60 -6.34 5.96 1.49
N ALA A 61 -5.74 6.26 0.35
CA ALA A 61 -6.42 6.16 -0.95
C ALA A 61 -6.69 4.69 -1.32
N VAL A 62 -7.89 4.46 -1.87
CA VAL A 62 -8.28 3.18 -2.44
C VAL A 62 -8.29 3.31 -3.96
N TYR A 63 -7.51 2.50 -4.66
CA TYR A 63 -7.51 2.55 -6.12
C TYR A 63 -8.84 2.06 -6.69
N SER A 64 -9.45 2.91 -7.52
CA SER A 64 -10.72 2.60 -8.16
C SER A 64 -10.58 1.49 -9.21
N ALA A 65 -11.69 0.84 -9.56
CA ALA A 65 -11.71 -0.12 -10.67
C ALA A 65 -11.26 0.52 -12.00
N GLU A 66 -11.57 1.81 -12.19
CA GLU A 66 -11.13 2.59 -13.36
C GLU A 66 -9.60 2.77 -13.35
N THR A 67 -9.02 3.17 -12.22
CA THR A 67 -7.57 3.27 -12.03
C THR A 67 -6.87 1.95 -12.33
N LEU A 68 -7.38 0.85 -11.78
CA LEU A 68 -6.79 -0.49 -11.98
C LEU A 68 -6.96 -0.98 -13.42
N THR A 69 -8.08 -0.69 -14.07
CA THR A 69 -8.29 -1.01 -15.49
C THR A 69 -7.28 -0.27 -16.36
N LYS A 70 -7.10 1.04 -16.13
CA LYS A 70 -6.12 1.84 -16.87
C LYS A 70 -4.70 1.36 -16.61
N LEU A 71 -4.35 1.02 -15.36
CA LEU A 71 -3.05 0.45 -15.03
C LEU A 71 -2.79 -0.82 -15.84
N ALA A 72 -3.75 -1.77 -15.83
CA ALA A 72 -3.64 -3.02 -16.58
C ALA A 72 -3.45 -2.79 -18.08
N GLN A 73 -4.21 -1.86 -18.68
CA GLN A 73 -4.08 -1.49 -20.10
C GLN A 73 -2.69 -0.94 -20.42
N VAL A 74 -2.14 -0.06 -19.57
CA VAL A 74 -0.79 0.49 -19.75
C VAL A 74 0.26 -0.61 -19.66
N LEU A 75 0.16 -1.49 -18.65
CA LEU A 75 1.10 -2.60 -18.46
C LEU A 75 1.08 -3.57 -19.65
N THR A 76 -0.12 -3.97 -20.12
CA THR A 76 -0.27 -4.87 -21.28
C THR A 76 0.36 -4.25 -22.52
N ARG A 77 -0.02 -3.03 -22.86
CA ARG A 77 0.53 -2.32 -24.02
C ARG A 77 2.05 -2.19 -23.97
N LYS A 78 2.60 -1.87 -22.79
CA LYS A 78 4.05 -1.70 -22.63
C LYS A 78 4.80 -3.03 -22.63
N ALA A 79 4.26 -4.10 -22.07
CA ALA A 79 4.82 -5.45 -22.16
C ALA A 79 4.91 -5.92 -23.62
N GLU A 80 3.86 -5.73 -24.41
CA GLU A 80 3.87 -6.00 -25.84
C GLU A 80 4.91 -5.16 -26.59
N GLN A 81 4.97 -3.84 -26.31
CA GLN A 81 5.92 -2.92 -26.93
C GLN A 81 7.38 -3.31 -26.65
N TYR A 82 7.67 -3.79 -25.45
CA TYR A 82 9.05 -4.08 -25.01
C TYR A 82 9.44 -5.55 -25.24
N GLY A 83 8.49 -6.42 -25.56
CA GLY A 83 8.72 -7.84 -25.82
C GLY A 83 9.09 -8.64 -24.58
N HIS A 84 8.69 -8.21 -23.40
CA HIS A 84 8.85 -8.93 -22.14
C HIS A 84 7.72 -8.64 -21.16
N ASP A 85 7.50 -9.58 -20.24
CA ASP A 85 6.47 -9.43 -19.19
C ASP A 85 6.84 -8.36 -18.18
N ILE A 86 5.82 -7.64 -17.72
CA ILE A 86 5.89 -6.70 -16.60
C ILE A 86 4.98 -7.26 -15.51
N PHE A 87 5.51 -7.54 -14.33
CA PHE A 87 4.73 -8.06 -13.21
C PHE A 87 4.12 -6.93 -12.37
N LEU A 88 2.90 -7.15 -11.88
CA LEU A 88 2.24 -6.26 -10.94
C LEU A 88 2.26 -6.92 -9.55
N ILE A 89 2.98 -6.30 -8.62
CA ILE A 89 3.02 -6.72 -7.22
C ILE A 89 2.03 -5.84 -6.46
N SER A 90 1.01 -6.46 -5.88
CA SER A 90 -0.03 -5.77 -5.12
C SER A 90 0.12 -6.07 -3.63
N ASP A 91 0.51 -5.06 -2.86
CA ASP A 91 0.61 -5.13 -1.41
C ASP A 91 -0.73 -4.69 -0.78
N GLU A 92 -1.44 -5.65 -0.17
CA GLU A 92 -2.85 -5.49 0.21
C GLU A 92 -3.13 -5.74 1.71
N PRO A 93 -2.29 -5.29 2.67
CA PRO A 93 -2.48 -5.60 4.09
C PRO A 93 -3.69 -4.88 4.71
N TYR A 94 -4.27 -3.89 4.02
CA TYR A 94 -5.40 -3.08 4.48
C TYR A 94 -6.70 -3.37 3.71
N ARG A 95 -6.77 -4.45 2.94
CA ARG A 95 -7.89 -4.76 2.02
C ARG A 95 -9.26 -4.61 2.64
N GLU A 96 -9.44 -5.03 3.88
CA GLU A 96 -10.71 -5.01 4.62
C GLU A 96 -10.97 -3.68 5.34
N ILE A 97 -9.92 -2.84 5.50
CA ILE A 97 -10.04 -1.56 6.21
C ILE A 97 -10.40 -0.49 5.19
N VAL A 98 -11.67 -0.43 4.84
CA VAL A 98 -12.26 0.53 3.92
C VAL A 98 -13.51 1.14 4.55
N PHE A 99 -13.83 2.37 4.19
CA PHE A 99 -14.83 3.19 4.84
C PHE A 99 -15.92 3.63 3.87
N ASP A 100 -16.97 4.26 4.41
CA ASP A 100 -18.09 4.83 3.64
C ASP A 100 -18.76 3.78 2.71
N GLY A 101 -18.80 2.48 3.13
CA GLY A 101 -19.38 1.39 2.35
C GLY A 101 -18.60 1.01 1.08
N LYS A 102 -17.38 1.52 0.91
CA LYS A 102 -16.52 1.18 -0.23
C LYS A 102 -15.99 -0.24 -0.13
N GLN A 103 -15.59 -0.77 -1.27
CA GLN A 103 -14.90 -2.05 -1.37
C GLN A 103 -13.60 -1.87 -2.15
N GLN A 104 -12.53 -2.49 -1.66
CA GLN A 104 -11.28 -2.58 -2.39
C GLN A 104 -11.43 -3.57 -3.55
N PRO A 105 -11.27 -3.14 -4.83
CA PRO A 105 -11.26 -4.08 -5.93
C PRO A 105 -10.04 -5.01 -5.84
N TYR A 106 -10.22 -6.30 -6.10
CA TYR A 106 -9.09 -7.24 -6.15
C TYR A 106 -8.22 -6.95 -7.37
N VAL A 107 -7.00 -6.49 -7.14
CA VAL A 107 -6.06 -6.06 -8.19
C VAL A 107 -5.79 -7.18 -9.21
N SER A 108 -5.68 -8.42 -8.74
CA SER A 108 -5.47 -9.59 -9.60
C SER A 108 -6.58 -9.86 -10.62
N LYS A 109 -7.77 -9.27 -10.47
CA LYS A 109 -8.84 -9.39 -11.47
C LYS A 109 -8.61 -8.55 -12.73
N PHE A 110 -7.71 -7.58 -12.69
CA PHE A 110 -7.48 -6.63 -13.77
C PHE A 110 -6.27 -6.99 -14.65
N TYR A 111 -5.28 -7.67 -14.09
CA TYR A 111 -4.05 -7.98 -14.82
C TYR A 111 -3.56 -9.40 -14.51
N ALA A 112 -3.24 -10.18 -15.55
CA ALA A 112 -2.88 -11.60 -15.40
C ALA A 112 -1.55 -11.78 -14.64
N ASN A 113 -0.52 -11.00 -14.96
CA ASN A 113 0.79 -11.12 -14.31
C ASN A 113 0.81 -10.42 -12.93
N THR A 114 -0.17 -10.73 -12.07
CA THR A 114 -0.31 -10.13 -10.74
C THR A 114 0.09 -11.10 -9.64
N ILE A 115 0.86 -10.58 -8.69
CA ILE A 115 1.26 -11.22 -7.43
C ILE A 115 0.67 -10.40 -6.29
N SER A 116 -0.29 -10.95 -5.55
CA SER A 116 -0.90 -10.31 -4.39
C SER A 116 -0.19 -10.75 -3.11
N CYS A 117 0.23 -9.77 -2.31
CA CYS A 117 0.81 -9.97 -0.98
C CYS A 117 -0.21 -9.52 0.07
N TYR A 118 -0.60 -10.41 0.95
CA TYR A 118 -1.59 -10.14 1.99
C TYR A 118 -1.05 -10.51 3.37
N SER A 119 -1.47 -9.74 4.38
CA SER A 119 -1.10 -9.98 5.77
C SER A 119 -2.32 -9.88 6.69
N PHE A 120 -2.45 -10.81 7.62
CA PHE A 120 -3.46 -10.75 8.69
C PHE A 120 -3.10 -9.76 9.82
N SER A 121 -1.95 -9.08 9.70
CA SER A 121 -1.46 -8.12 10.70
C SER A 121 -2.45 -7.00 11.00
N LYS A 122 -3.26 -6.59 10.01
CA LYS A 122 -4.17 -5.45 10.14
C LYS A 122 -5.63 -5.89 10.31
N ALA A 123 -6.11 -6.78 9.44
CA ALA A 123 -7.49 -7.25 9.47
C ALA A 123 -7.86 -7.99 10.76
N LEU A 124 -6.94 -8.74 11.34
CA LEU A 124 -7.13 -9.51 12.58
C LEU A 124 -6.34 -8.95 13.77
N SER A 125 -5.68 -7.80 13.64
CA SER A 125 -4.83 -7.21 14.69
C SER A 125 -3.74 -8.16 15.21
N LEU A 126 -3.11 -8.92 14.30
CA LEU A 126 -2.08 -9.91 14.60
C LEU A 126 -0.69 -9.57 14.04
N PRO A 127 -0.17 -8.34 14.22
CA PRO A 127 1.10 -7.95 13.60
C PRO A 127 2.30 -8.73 14.15
N GLY A 128 2.24 -9.16 15.42
CA GLY A 128 3.30 -9.92 16.08
C GLY A 128 3.41 -11.37 15.63
N GLU A 129 2.32 -11.95 15.11
CA GLU A 129 2.26 -13.35 14.73
C GLU A 129 2.90 -13.67 13.37
N ARG A 130 3.26 -12.66 12.61
CA ARG A 130 4.00 -12.77 11.36
C ARG A 130 3.35 -13.73 10.35
N ILE A 131 2.04 -13.62 10.15
CA ILE A 131 1.27 -14.49 9.27
C ILE A 131 0.60 -13.70 8.13
N GLY A 132 0.73 -14.23 6.93
CA GLY A 132 0.16 -13.71 5.70
C GLY A 132 0.31 -14.73 4.59
N TYR A 133 0.00 -14.35 3.37
CA TYR A 133 0.17 -15.20 2.20
C TYR A 133 0.54 -14.39 0.96
N LEU A 134 1.13 -15.09 0.01
CA LEU A 134 1.35 -14.62 -1.34
C LEU A 134 0.44 -15.44 -2.27
N ALA A 135 -0.28 -14.75 -3.14
CA ALA A 135 -1.12 -15.37 -4.15
C ALA A 135 -0.73 -14.89 -5.54
N VAL A 136 -0.44 -15.82 -6.44
CA VAL A 136 -0.18 -15.51 -7.85
C VAL A 136 -1.47 -15.76 -8.63
N ASN A 137 -1.83 -14.81 -9.50
CA ASN A 137 -2.99 -14.97 -10.36
C ASN A 137 -2.85 -16.26 -11.19
N PRO A 138 -3.82 -17.19 -11.16
CA PRO A 138 -3.73 -18.45 -11.92
C PRO A 138 -3.69 -18.28 -13.44
N ALA A 139 -4.08 -17.10 -13.95
CA ALA A 139 -3.93 -16.76 -15.37
C ALA A 139 -2.49 -16.31 -15.74
N CYS A 140 -1.60 -16.11 -14.75
CA CYS A 140 -0.20 -15.83 -15.01
C CYS A 140 0.49 -17.09 -15.56
N PRO A 141 1.18 -17.03 -16.73
CA PRO A 141 1.84 -18.20 -17.32
C PRO A 141 2.88 -18.85 -16.41
N TYR A 142 3.47 -18.06 -15.51
CA TYR A 142 4.54 -18.46 -14.59
C TYR A 142 4.06 -18.73 -13.16
N ALA A 143 2.75 -18.85 -12.92
CA ALA A 143 2.19 -18.90 -11.57
C ALA A 143 2.83 -20.00 -10.70
N ALA A 144 2.96 -21.22 -11.24
CA ALA A 144 3.55 -22.34 -10.52
C ALA A 144 5.04 -22.13 -10.20
N GLU A 145 5.79 -21.55 -11.13
CA GLU A 145 7.21 -21.27 -10.96
C GLU A 145 7.44 -20.18 -9.90
N ILE A 146 6.66 -19.10 -9.96
CA ILE A 146 6.74 -18.00 -8.99
C ILE A 146 6.43 -18.50 -7.58
N VAL A 147 5.36 -19.27 -7.40
CA VAL A 147 5.01 -19.85 -6.09
C VAL A 147 6.13 -20.75 -5.56
N ASN A 148 6.70 -21.61 -6.40
CA ASN A 148 7.81 -22.47 -6.01
C ASN A 148 9.06 -21.66 -5.63
N MET A 149 9.43 -20.66 -6.43
CA MET A 149 10.58 -19.80 -6.15
C MET A 149 10.38 -18.99 -4.86
N CYS A 150 9.22 -18.42 -4.63
CA CYS A 150 8.90 -17.71 -3.39
C CYS A 150 9.04 -18.64 -2.17
N GLY A 151 8.59 -19.88 -2.26
CA GLY A 151 8.77 -20.87 -1.20
C GLY A 151 10.23 -21.24 -0.94
N GLN A 152 11.06 -21.27 -1.98
CA GLN A 152 12.51 -21.50 -1.83
C GLN A 152 13.22 -20.29 -1.21
N ILE A 153 12.90 -19.08 -1.69
CA ILE A 153 13.45 -17.83 -1.17
C ILE A 153 13.08 -17.67 0.31
N SER A 154 11.81 -17.89 0.67
CA SER A 154 11.34 -17.81 2.05
C SER A 154 12.16 -18.68 3.00
N ARG A 155 12.47 -19.92 2.60
CA ARG A 155 13.36 -20.80 3.35
C ARG A 155 14.80 -20.29 3.40
N GLY A 156 15.29 -19.78 2.28
CA GLY A 156 16.66 -19.27 2.16
C GLY A 156 16.94 -18.06 3.05
N ILE A 157 15.95 -17.18 3.22
CA ILE A 157 16.05 -15.99 4.10
C ILE A 157 15.72 -16.28 5.58
N GLY A 158 15.44 -17.53 5.93
CA GLY A 158 15.18 -17.94 7.31
C GLY A 158 13.73 -17.77 7.80
N HIS A 159 12.80 -17.35 6.95
CA HIS A 159 11.37 -17.32 7.26
C HIS A 159 10.67 -18.52 6.62
N ASN A 160 10.79 -19.68 7.24
CA ASN A 160 10.30 -20.93 6.65
C ASN A 160 8.76 -20.95 6.51
N CYS A 161 8.05 -20.71 7.62
CA CYS A 161 6.59 -20.58 7.66
C CYS A 161 6.15 -19.96 9.00
N PRO A 162 4.92 -19.44 9.10
CA PRO A 162 4.30 -19.10 10.39
C PRO A 162 4.14 -20.33 11.26
N THR A 163 3.98 -20.14 12.58
CA THR A 163 3.73 -21.26 13.49
C THR A 163 2.44 -22.01 13.12
N SER A 164 2.44 -23.34 13.24
CA SER A 164 1.26 -24.18 12.93
C SER A 164 0.03 -23.80 13.77
N LEU A 165 0.24 -23.38 15.03
CA LEU A 165 -0.83 -22.90 15.89
C LEU A 165 -1.55 -21.71 15.26
N MET A 166 -0.80 -20.72 14.78
CA MET A 166 -1.38 -19.53 14.16
C MET A 166 -2.02 -19.84 12.81
N GLN A 167 -1.45 -20.73 12.01
CA GLN A 167 -2.08 -21.18 10.78
C GLN A 167 -3.44 -21.84 11.04
N LEU A 168 -3.53 -22.71 12.05
CA LEU A 168 -4.77 -23.35 12.47
C LEU A 168 -5.78 -22.34 13.03
N ALA A 169 -5.33 -21.39 13.87
CA ALA A 169 -6.20 -20.36 14.43
C ALA A 169 -6.80 -19.48 13.32
N VAL A 170 -5.95 -18.93 12.44
CA VAL A 170 -6.39 -18.08 11.34
C VAL A 170 -7.31 -18.82 10.37
N SER A 171 -7.07 -20.12 10.12
CA SER A 171 -7.95 -20.93 9.25
C SER A 171 -9.41 -21.03 9.74
N LYS A 172 -9.65 -20.73 11.03
CA LYS A 172 -11.00 -20.74 11.61
C LYS A 172 -11.72 -19.39 11.58
N VAL A 173 -11.00 -18.33 11.21
CA VAL A 173 -11.49 -16.94 11.28
C VAL A 173 -11.24 -16.18 9.96
N LEU A 174 -11.07 -16.90 8.85
CA LEU A 174 -10.78 -16.30 7.54
C LEU A 174 -11.86 -15.31 7.07
N ASP A 175 -13.12 -15.54 7.48
CA ASP A 175 -14.26 -14.69 7.11
C ASP A 175 -14.54 -13.61 8.16
N LEU A 176 -13.69 -13.48 9.17
CA LEU A 176 -13.83 -12.49 10.24
C LEU A 176 -12.82 -11.37 10.09
N THR A 177 -13.16 -10.21 10.64
CA THR A 177 -12.27 -9.06 10.78
C THR A 177 -12.43 -8.47 12.18
N SER A 178 -11.47 -7.65 12.59
CA SER A 178 -11.64 -6.76 13.74
C SER A 178 -12.78 -5.76 13.46
N ASP A 179 -13.34 -5.18 14.50
CA ASP A 179 -14.30 -4.07 14.35
C ASP A 179 -13.54 -2.78 13.95
N PHE A 180 -13.78 -2.31 12.73
CA PHE A 180 -13.16 -1.10 12.20
C PHE A 180 -14.01 0.16 12.38
N SER A 181 -15.18 0.07 13.02
CA SER A 181 -16.07 1.21 13.24
C SER A 181 -15.38 2.34 14.03
N VAL A 182 -14.51 1.97 14.98
CA VAL A 182 -13.69 2.92 15.73
C VAL A 182 -12.73 3.67 14.80
N TYR A 183 -12.10 2.98 13.85
CA TYR A 183 -11.19 3.62 12.89
C TYR A 183 -11.92 4.58 11.96
N GLU A 184 -13.11 4.20 11.50
CA GLU A 184 -13.94 5.07 10.67
C GLU A 184 -14.41 6.32 11.43
N LYS A 185 -14.84 6.16 12.68
CA LYS A 185 -15.18 7.27 13.57
C LYS A 185 -14.01 8.20 13.78
N ASN A 186 -12.85 7.67 14.15
CA ASN A 186 -11.64 8.45 14.39
C ASN A 186 -11.14 9.16 13.12
N ARG A 187 -11.18 8.49 11.96
CA ARG A 187 -10.88 9.08 10.67
C ARG A 187 -11.78 10.29 10.38
N ASN A 188 -13.09 10.18 10.64
CA ASN A 188 -14.02 11.27 10.41
C ASN A 188 -13.72 12.45 11.32
N LEU A 189 -13.53 12.21 12.63
CA LEU A 189 -13.19 13.26 13.60
C LEU A 189 -11.88 13.98 13.23
N LEU A 190 -10.83 13.23 12.89
CA LEU A 190 -9.55 13.82 12.49
C LEU A 190 -9.68 14.61 11.18
N TYR A 191 -10.41 14.07 10.20
CA TYR A 191 -10.62 14.75 8.93
C TYR A 191 -11.36 16.09 9.11
N GLU A 192 -12.45 16.11 9.89
CA GLU A 192 -13.22 17.30 10.22
C GLU A 192 -12.33 18.33 10.98
N CYS A 193 -11.64 17.89 12.02
CA CYS A 193 -10.74 18.76 12.79
C CYS A 193 -9.64 19.38 11.91
N LEU A 194 -8.99 18.60 11.07
CA LEU A 194 -7.92 19.10 10.18
C LEU A 194 -8.47 20.09 9.16
N THR A 195 -9.63 19.82 8.56
CA THR A 195 -10.27 20.73 7.61
C THR A 195 -10.72 22.03 8.27
N ASP A 196 -11.28 21.97 9.47
CA ASP A 196 -11.68 23.15 10.25
C ASP A 196 -10.47 24.00 10.65
N CYS A 197 -9.32 23.37 10.89
CA CYS A 197 -8.05 24.05 11.12
C CYS A 197 -7.38 24.56 9.83
N GLY A 198 -7.96 24.34 8.66
CA GLY A 198 -7.47 24.85 7.37
C GLY A 198 -6.39 23.99 6.72
N PHE A 199 -6.20 22.74 7.13
CA PHE A 199 -5.26 21.84 6.45
C PHE A 199 -5.82 21.36 5.10
N GLU A 200 -4.95 21.27 4.10
CA GLU A 200 -5.24 20.53 2.87
C GLU A 200 -5.09 19.03 3.14
N VAL A 201 -6.17 18.28 3.03
CA VAL A 201 -6.18 16.83 3.28
C VAL A 201 -7.17 16.12 2.36
N VAL A 202 -6.72 15.05 1.72
CA VAL A 202 -7.61 14.13 0.99
C VAL A 202 -8.26 13.21 2.01
N LYS A 203 -9.60 13.10 1.98
CA LYS A 203 -10.31 12.20 2.90
C LYS A 203 -9.90 10.76 2.66
N PRO A 204 -9.32 10.05 3.64
CA PRO A 204 -8.94 8.67 3.46
C PRO A 204 -10.16 7.77 3.23
N GLU A 205 -10.06 6.87 2.26
CA GLU A 205 -11.10 5.89 1.94
C GLU A 205 -10.86 4.54 2.60
N GLY A 206 -9.63 4.32 3.08
CA GLY A 206 -9.23 3.10 3.78
C GLY A 206 -8.01 3.31 4.65
N THR A 207 -7.49 2.23 5.21
CA THR A 207 -6.43 2.17 6.21
C THR A 207 -6.83 2.82 7.54
N PHE A 208 -5.89 3.03 8.42
CA PHE A 208 -6.05 3.83 9.64
C PHE A 208 -5.06 5.01 9.65
N TYR A 209 -4.74 5.53 8.46
CA TYR A 209 -3.88 6.70 8.30
C TYR A 209 -4.64 7.86 7.68
N ILE A 210 -4.22 9.07 8.06
CA ILE A 210 -4.61 10.31 7.41
C ILE A 210 -3.34 11.07 7.02
N PHE A 211 -3.35 11.74 5.86
CA PHE A 211 -2.15 12.23 5.20
C PHE A 211 -2.31 13.70 4.77
N PRO A 212 -2.28 14.65 5.73
CA PRO A 212 -2.41 16.06 5.45
C PRO A 212 -1.13 16.65 4.88
N LYS A 213 -1.28 17.73 4.12
CA LYS A 213 -0.19 18.63 3.78
C LYS A 213 0.17 19.51 4.98
N ALA A 214 1.46 19.63 5.27
CA ALA A 214 1.92 20.50 6.33
C ALA A 214 1.68 21.98 5.97
N PRO A 215 1.36 22.84 6.96
CA PRO A 215 1.17 24.26 6.73
C PRO A 215 2.48 24.98 6.36
N GLU A 216 3.61 24.36 6.65
CA GLU A 216 4.96 24.82 6.33
C GLU A 216 5.57 23.90 5.27
N ALA A 217 6.44 24.45 4.41
CA ALA A 217 7.11 23.66 3.37
C ALA A 217 7.98 22.52 3.95
N ASP A 218 8.58 22.76 5.11
CA ASP A 218 9.35 21.76 5.86
C ASP A 218 8.44 21.01 6.84
N ALA A 219 7.89 19.86 6.36
CA ALA A 219 7.03 19.01 7.17
C ALA A 219 7.78 18.38 8.36
N ALA A 220 9.10 18.14 8.26
CA ALA A 220 9.88 17.60 9.37
C ALA A 220 10.00 18.63 10.51
N ALA A 221 10.26 19.90 10.20
CA ALA A 221 10.26 20.97 11.18
C ALA A 221 8.88 21.15 11.82
N PHE A 222 7.80 21.06 11.04
CA PHE A 222 6.43 21.10 11.56
C PHE A 222 6.17 19.93 12.54
N CYS A 223 6.50 18.71 12.16
CA CYS A 223 6.34 17.54 13.04
C CYS A 223 7.15 17.67 14.33
N GLN A 224 8.34 18.24 14.26
CA GLN A 224 9.18 18.50 15.44
C GLN A 224 8.55 19.53 16.40
N LYS A 225 7.89 20.57 15.85
CA LYS A 225 7.13 21.53 16.67
C LYS A 225 5.91 20.87 17.33
N ALA A 226 5.24 19.95 16.62
CA ALA A 226 4.07 19.24 17.13
C ALA A 226 4.39 18.40 18.38
N LEU A 227 5.62 17.88 18.51
CA LEU A 227 6.06 17.15 19.72
C LEU A 227 5.98 17.97 21.00
N GLN A 228 6.05 19.31 20.92
CA GLN A 228 5.90 20.20 22.09
C GLN A 228 4.47 20.18 22.65
N TYR A 229 3.53 19.62 21.90
CA TYR A 229 2.12 19.49 22.25
C TYR A 229 1.71 18.01 22.37
N ASP A 230 2.66 17.10 22.58
CA ASP A 230 2.47 15.65 22.68
C ASP A 230 1.86 15.00 21.41
N LEU A 231 1.99 15.68 20.26
CA LEU A 231 1.53 15.16 18.97
C LEU A 231 2.69 14.51 18.22
N VAL A 232 2.63 13.18 18.09
CA VAL A 232 3.62 12.39 17.33
C VAL A 232 3.15 12.24 15.89
N LEU A 233 3.78 13.00 15.00
CA LEU A 233 3.50 13.02 13.56
C LEU A 233 4.70 12.44 12.80
N VAL A 234 4.47 11.82 11.65
CA VAL A 234 5.53 11.23 10.82
C VAL A 234 5.69 12.06 9.55
N PRO A 235 6.83 12.77 9.35
CA PRO A 235 7.06 13.52 8.12
C PRO A 235 7.16 12.59 6.91
N ALA A 236 6.69 13.05 5.75
CA ALA A 236 6.46 12.21 4.59
C ALA A 236 7.60 12.17 3.56
N ASP A 237 8.77 12.69 3.90
CA ASP A 237 9.94 12.66 3.03
C ASP A 237 10.32 11.23 2.64
N SER A 238 10.35 10.32 3.62
CA SER A 238 10.63 8.90 3.38
C SER A 238 9.55 8.17 2.59
N PHE A 239 8.33 8.71 2.55
CA PHE A 239 7.24 8.18 1.71
C PHE A 239 7.28 8.73 0.27
N GLY A 240 8.28 9.54 -0.08
CA GLY A 240 8.41 10.16 -1.40
C GLY A 240 7.43 11.30 -1.66
N CYS A 241 6.89 11.93 -0.60
CA CYS A 241 5.92 13.02 -0.71
C CYS A 241 6.26 14.16 0.27
N PRO A 242 7.37 14.89 0.05
CA PRO A 242 7.79 15.96 0.94
C PRO A 242 6.72 17.04 1.08
N GLY A 243 6.68 17.69 2.24
CA GLY A 243 5.66 18.70 2.57
C GLY A 243 4.35 18.11 3.10
N TYR A 244 4.26 16.79 3.26
CA TYR A 244 3.14 16.08 3.89
C TYR A 244 3.58 15.40 5.18
N PHE A 245 2.61 14.98 6.00
CA PHE A 245 2.87 14.15 7.17
C PHE A 245 1.77 13.11 7.36
N ARG A 246 2.09 12.03 8.07
CA ARG A 246 1.16 10.96 8.38
C ARG A 246 0.76 11.00 9.86
N MET A 247 -0.54 10.84 10.10
CA MET A 247 -1.13 10.54 11.40
C MET A 247 -1.77 9.15 11.37
N ALA A 248 -1.89 8.50 12.53
CA ALA A 248 -2.60 7.25 12.70
C ALA A 248 -3.88 7.46 13.50
N SER A 249 -4.98 6.83 13.08
CA SER A 249 -6.29 6.87 13.73
C SER A 249 -6.65 5.59 14.49
N CYS A 250 -5.71 4.65 14.61
CA CYS A 250 -5.90 3.37 15.30
C CYS A 250 -5.64 3.47 16.81
N ILE A 251 -6.30 4.41 17.46
CA ILE A 251 -6.25 4.70 18.90
C ILE A 251 -7.67 4.74 19.46
N ASP A 252 -7.79 4.76 20.79
CA ASP A 252 -9.07 5.02 21.43
C ASP A 252 -9.58 6.42 21.08
N THR A 253 -10.91 6.57 21.04
CA THR A 253 -11.54 7.85 20.63
C THR A 253 -11.50 8.90 21.75
N GLU A 254 -11.23 8.51 23.01
CA GLU A 254 -11.23 9.38 24.20
C GLU A 254 -9.87 10.08 24.42
#